data_e8131209c80330cab0fbbad6950630a1
#
_entry.id   e8131209c80330cab0fbbad6950630a1
#
_cell.length_a   1.000
_cell.length_b   1.000
_cell.length_c   1.000
_cell.angle_alpha   90.00
_cell.angle_beta   90.00
_cell.angle_gamma   90.00
#
_symmetry.space_group_name_H-M   'P 1'
#
loop_
_entity.id
_entity.type
_entity.pdbx_description
1 polymer ?
#
loop_
_entity_poly.entity_id
_entity_poly.type
_entity_poly.pdbx_seq_one_letter_code
_entity_poly.pdbx_strand_id
1 'polypeptide(L)'
;MRQIEQWRADRVARLTAPDGWLSLIGLEWLKEGDNRVGTAIDNDVVLKAGPAHLGSVTLDKSGVVHIVLARDSGATIDGRLVNEAVLIDDMHATGDAAPTMVSFGSVNFHVIDRDGRKALRVKDSNAVARKDFLGIDYFPIDPSWHVVADWVPFDPPHALELGTAIGTIDKVAVPGKAVFQRDGHTCELLPYQEEPGGELFFVLADRTSGTETYGAARFLYAALPKDG
;
A
#
# COMPACT_ATOMS: atom_id res chain seq x y z
N MET A 1 -5.01 2.96 -27.70
CA MET A 1 -6.30 2.67 -27.07
C MET A 1 -6.33 1.32 -26.39
N ARG A 2 -6.14 0.17 -27.06
CA ARG A 2 -6.18 -1.19 -26.44
C ARG A 2 -5.30 -1.35 -25.20
N GLN A 3 -4.09 -0.78 -25.17
CA GLN A 3 -3.20 -0.87 -24.01
C GLN A 3 -3.78 -0.17 -22.78
N ILE A 4 -4.39 1.01 -22.96
CA ILE A 4 -5.01 1.75 -21.86
C ILE A 4 -6.25 1.01 -21.33
N GLU A 5 -7.06 0.44 -22.22
CA GLU A 5 -8.23 -0.36 -21.85
C GLU A 5 -7.81 -1.62 -21.08
N GLN A 6 -6.76 -2.30 -21.53
CA GLN A 6 -6.20 -3.46 -20.81
C GLN A 6 -5.67 -3.06 -19.44
N TRP A 7 -4.89 -1.97 -19.36
CA TRP A 7 -4.39 -1.46 -18.08
C TRP A 7 -5.52 -1.11 -17.10
N ARG A 8 -6.62 -0.51 -17.60
CA ARG A 8 -7.83 -0.21 -16.79
C ARG A 8 -8.45 -1.50 -16.25
N ALA A 9 -8.60 -2.51 -17.10
CA ALA A 9 -9.14 -3.81 -16.70
C ALA A 9 -8.25 -4.50 -15.66
N ASP A 10 -6.94 -4.54 -15.88
CA ASP A 10 -5.97 -5.13 -14.97
C ASP A 10 -5.95 -4.39 -13.62
N ARG A 11 -6.11 -3.06 -13.64
CA ARG A 11 -6.20 -2.26 -12.41
C ARG A 11 -7.42 -2.64 -11.59
N VAL A 12 -8.59 -2.74 -12.21
CA VAL A 12 -9.82 -3.17 -11.55
C VAL A 12 -9.66 -4.58 -10.98
N ALA A 13 -9.11 -5.51 -11.76
CA ALA A 13 -8.88 -6.88 -11.31
C ALA A 13 -7.97 -6.93 -10.07
N ARG A 14 -6.88 -6.15 -10.04
CA ARG A 14 -5.99 -6.07 -8.85
C ARG A 14 -6.68 -5.45 -7.64
N LEU A 15 -7.49 -4.40 -7.83
CA LEU A 15 -8.20 -3.75 -6.72
C LEU A 15 -9.23 -4.68 -6.10
N THR A 16 -9.94 -5.46 -6.93
CA THR A 16 -11.02 -6.37 -6.53
C THR A 16 -10.55 -7.79 -6.22
N ALA A 17 -9.26 -8.09 -6.32
CA ALA A 17 -8.71 -9.38 -5.91
C ALA A 17 -9.08 -9.69 -4.44
N PRO A 18 -9.25 -10.96 -4.03
CA PRO A 18 -9.60 -11.33 -2.66
C PRO A 18 -8.67 -10.74 -1.60
N ASP A 19 -7.41 -10.53 -1.96
CA ASP A 19 -6.34 -9.93 -1.16
C ASP A 19 -5.93 -8.54 -1.68
N GLY A 20 -6.70 -7.96 -2.60
CA GLY A 20 -6.46 -6.65 -3.20
C GLY A 20 -6.73 -5.49 -2.24
N TRP A 21 -6.55 -4.27 -2.76
CA TRP A 21 -6.71 -3.05 -1.96
C TRP A 21 -8.09 -2.90 -1.32
N LEU A 22 -9.15 -3.28 -2.04
CA LEU A 22 -10.53 -3.17 -1.55
C LEU A 22 -10.88 -4.19 -0.47
N SER A 23 -10.02 -5.16 -0.21
CA SER A 23 -10.17 -6.09 0.91
C SER A 23 -9.66 -5.53 2.25
N LEU A 24 -8.94 -4.40 2.25
CA LEU A 24 -8.41 -3.79 3.46
C LEU A 24 -9.54 -3.32 4.37
N ILE A 25 -9.57 -3.81 5.60
CA ILE A 25 -10.57 -3.47 6.61
C ILE A 25 -9.97 -2.86 7.88
N GLY A 26 -8.66 -2.97 8.09
CA GLY A 26 -7.99 -2.40 9.27
C GLY A 26 -6.49 -2.28 9.12
N LEU A 27 -5.95 -1.34 9.88
CA LEU A 27 -4.53 -1.15 10.16
C LEU A 27 -4.39 -0.86 11.64
N GLU A 28 -3.96 -1.87 12.40
CA GLU A 28 -4.01 -1.84 13.86
C GLU A 28 -2.58 -1.84 14.41
N TRP A 29 -2.17 -0.72 14.98
CA TRP A 29 -0.83 -0.55 15.54
C TRP A 29 -0.65 -1.39 16.80
N LEU A 30 0.47 -2.11 16.88
CA LEU A 30 0.86 -2.88 18.06
C LEU A 30 1.57 -1.97 19.07
N LYS A 31 1.32 -2.25 20.34
CA LYS A 31 2.08 -1.70 21.48
C LYS A 31 3.15 -2.72 21.89
N GLU A 32 4.26 -2.24 22.45
CA GLU A 32 5.25 -3.12 23.07
C GLU A 32 4.59 -3.96 24.19
N GLY A 33 4.93 -5.23 24.23
CA GLY A 33 4.30 -6.22 25.11
C GLY A 33 3.13 -6.94 24.46
N ASP A 34 2.24 -7.47 25.30
CA ASP A 34 1.10 -8.27 24.84
C ASP A 34 -0.05 -7.40 24.35
N ASN A 35 -0.61 -7.81 23.19
CA ASN A 35 -1.79 -7.22 22.58
C ASN A 35 -2.81 -8.34 22.38
N ARG A 36 -3.89 -8.36 23.14
CA ARG A 36 -5.02 -9.27 22.91
C ARG A 36 -5.74 -8.85 21.66
N VAL A 37 -6.03 -9.80 20.78
CA VAL A 37 -6.57 -9.55 19.43
C VAL A 37 -7.87 -10.30 19.25
N GLY A 38 -8.88 -9.64 18.69
CA GLY A 38 -10.19 -10.22 18.39
C GLY A 38 -11.24 -9.14 18.18
N THR A 39 -12.52 -9.53 17.98
CA THR A 39 -13.62 -8.58 17.75
C THR A 39 -14.28 -8.08 19.01
N ALA A 40 -14.07 -8.75 20.17
CA ALA A 40 -14.62 -8.31 21.44
C ALA A 40 -13.94 -7.01 21.89
N ILE A 41 -14.72 -6.11 22.51
CA ILE A 41 -14.29 -4.76 22.90
C ILE A 41 -13.23 -4.75 24.01
N ASP A 42 -13.07 -5.85 24.72
CA ASP A 42 -12.07 -6.01 25.78
C ASP A 42 -10.69 -6.41 25.26
N ASN A 43 -10.53 -6.61 23.94
CA ASN A 43 -9.21 -6.78 23.33
C ASN A 43 -8.46 -5.45 23.25
N ASP A 44 -7.13 -5.52 23.21
CA ASP A 44 -6.26 -4.35 23.00
C ASP A 44 -6.25 -3.92 21.53
N VAL A 45 -6.42 -4.91 20.62
CA VAL A 45 -6.58 -4.74 19.17
C VAL A 45 -7.95 -5.29 18.80
N VAL A 46 -8.89 -4.39 18.52
CA VAL A 46 -10.27 -4.75 18.16
C VAL A 46 -10.42 -4.85 16.65
N LEU A 47 -10.53 -6.08 16.15
CA LEU A 47 -10.72 -6.36 14.73
C LEU A 47 -12.17 -6.08 14.29
N LYS A 48 -12.37 -5.70 13.04
CA LYS A 48 -13.72 -5.47 12.46
C LYS A 48 -14.48 -6.76 12.13
N ALA A 49 -13.77 -7.88 11.98
CA ALA A 49 -14.37 -9.18 11.68
C ALA A 49 -13.47 -10.30 12.23
N GLY A 50 -14.08 -11.45 12.55
CA GLY A 50 -13.39 -12.63 13.07
C GLY A 50 -13.93 -13.11 14.40
N PRO A 51 -13.18 -13.97 15.14
CA PRO A 51 -13.57 -14.47 16.45
C PRO A 51 -13.52 -13.37 17.51
N ALA A 52 -14.33 -13.53 18.57
CA ALA A 52 -14.34 -12.60 19.70
C ALA A 52 -12.94 -12.44 20.33
N HIS A 53 -12.25 -13.55 20.50
CA HIS A 53 -10.87 -13.62 21.00
C HIS A 53 -10.07 -14.52 20.06
N LEU A 54 -9.21 -13.91 19.24
CA LEU A 54 -8.34 -14.64 18.29
C LEU A 54 -7.11 -15.20 19.01
N GLY A 55 -6.57 -14.46 19.96
CA GLY A 55 -5.36 -14.80 20.69
C GLY A 55 -4.62 -13.57 21.20
N SER A 56 -3.32 -13.71 21.40
CA SER A 56 -2.42 -12.62 21.80
C SER A 56 -1.27 -12.47 20.82
N VAL A 57 -0.96 -11.23 20.45
CA VAL A 57 0.20 -10.85 19.67
C VAL A 57 1.15 -10.06 20.56
N THR A 58 2.36 -10.58 20.75
CA THR A 58 3.40 -9.95 21.57
C THR A 58 4.42 -9.28 20.68
N LEU A 59 4.61 -7.98 20.83
CA LEU A 59 5.71 -7.22 20.25
C LEU A 59 6.81 -7.07 21.30
N ASP A 60 7.96 -7.70 21.10
CA ASP A 60 9.08 -7.58 22.03
C ASP A 60 9.93 -6.30 21.77
N LYS A 61 10.85 -6.01 22.68
CA LYS A 61 11.74 -4.83 22.61
C LYS A 61 12.73 -4.87 21.45
N SER A 62 12.95 -6.04 20.85
CA SER A 62 13.80 -6.21 19.67
C SER A 62 13.04 -6.02 18.35
N GLY A 63 11.72 -5.81 18.41
CA GLY A 63 10.85 -5.67 17.25
C GLY A 63 10.36 -7.00 16.68
N VAL A 64 10.62 -8.12 17.37
CA VAL A 64 10.10 -9.44 16.98
C VAL A 64 8.64 -9.55 17.41
N VAL A 65 7.80 -10.05 16.51
CA VAL A 65 6.37 -10.23 16.74
C VAL A 65 6.06 -11.72 16.87
N HIS A 66 5.45 -12.11 17.98
CA HIS A 66 4.98 -13.46 18.22
C HIS A 66 3.45 -13.49 18.30
N ILE A 67 2.86 -14.60 17.88
CA ILE A 67 1.42 -14.84 18.07
C ILE A 67 1.20 -16.15 18.81
N VAL A 68 0.21 -16.12 19.73
CA VAL A 68 -0.37 -17.32 20.35
C VAL A 68 -1.87 -17.27 20.10
N LEU A 69 -2.37 -18.21 19.29
CA LEU A 69 -3.78 -18.31 18.92
C LEU A 69 -4.59 -19.00 20.03
N ALA A 70 -5.81 -18.55 20.24
CA ALA A 70 -6.77 -19.27 21.06
C ALA A 70 -7.11 -20.61 20.40
N ARG A 71 -7.29 -21.66 21.20
CA ARG A 71 -7.49 -23.05 20.71
C ARG A 71 -8.72 -23.22 19.83
N ASP A 72 -9.74 -22.43 20.06
CA ASP A 72 -11.05 -22.43 19.38
C ASP A 72 -11.20 -21.29 18.36
N SER A 73 -10.12 -20.56 18.07
CA SER A 73 -10.15 -19.46 17.12
C SER A 73 -10.46 -19.86 15.69
N GLY A 74 -10.21 -21.13 15.33
CA GLY A 74 -10.34 -21.63 13.96
C GLY A 74 -9.32 -21.02 12.99
N ALA A 75 -8.27 -20.36 13.52
CA ALA A 75 -7.28 -19.68 12.71
C ALA A 75 -6.15 -20.62 12.28
N THR A 76 -5.49 -20.24 11.19
CA THR A 76 -4.29 -20.90 10.65
C THR A 76 -3.15 -19.90 10.52
N ILE A 77 -1.91 -20.36 10.59
CA ILE A 77 -0.69 -19.60 10.29
C ILE A 77 -0.04 -20.21 9.06
N ASP A 78 0.12 -19.44 7.98
CA ASP A 78 0.59 -19.91 6.65
C ASP A 78 -0.17 -21.16 6.18
N GLY A 79 -1.50 -21.16 6.40
CA GLY A 79 -2.38 -22.28 6.05
C GLY A 79 -2.24 -23.52 6.93
N ARG A 80 -1.45 -23.49 8.01
CA ARG A 80 -1.22 -24.59 8.92
C ARG A 80 -1.99 -24.41 10.22
N LEU A 81 -2.54 -25.50 10.76
CA LEU A 81 -3.16 -25.55 12.08
C LEU A 81 -2.09 -25.62 13.17
N VAL A 82 -1.45 -24.49 13.43
CA VAL A 82 -0.48 -24.31 14.53
C VAL A 82 -0.98 -23.18 15.45
N ASN A 83 -0.67 -23.28 16.75
CA ASN A 83 -1.20 -22.34 17.72
C ASN A 83 -0.26 -21.16 17.99
N GLU A 84 0.99 -21.23 17.60
CA GLU A 84 1.98 -20.19 17.84
C GLU A 84 3.02 -20.10 16.71
N ALA A 85 3.50 -18.91 16.47
CA ALA A 85 4.60 -18.63 15.53
C ALA A 85 5.23 -17.27 15.78
N VAL A 86 6.44 -17.08 15.24
CA VAL A 86 6.99 -15.75 14.95
C VAL A 86 6.35 -15.23 13.67
N LEU A 87 5.86 -14.00 13.70
CA LEU A 87 5.30 -13.34 12.53
C LEU A 87 6.38 -12.50 11.84
N ILE A 88 6.82 -12.94 10.68
CA ILE A 88 7.75 -12.20 9.81
C ILE A 88 6.92 -11.10 9.13
N ASP A 89 7.35 -9.86 9.24
CA ASP A 89 6.69 -8.70 8.63
C ASP A 89 7.08 -8.51 7.16
N ASP A 90 6.44 -7.55 6.50
CA ASP A 90 6.62 -7.27 5.07
C ASP A 90 7.99 -6.70 4.71
N MET A 91 8.76 -6.14 5.65
CA MET A 91 10.10 -5.60 5.41
C MET A 91 11.22 -6.62 5.67
N HIS A 92 10.97 -7.62 6.50
CA HIS A 92 11.94 -8.64 6.88
C HIS A 92 11.71 -9.99 6.18
N ALA A 93 10.68 -10.09 5.35
CA ALA A 93 10.51 -11.22 4.44
C ALA A 93 11.63 -11.21 3.39
N THR A 94 12.46 -12.25 3.34
CA THR A 94 13.66 -12.32 2.48
C THR A 94 13.41 -13.10 1.19
N GLY A 95 13.97 -12.61 0.08
CA GLY A 95 13.81 -13.23 -1.24
C GLY A 95 12.36 -13.20 -1.70
N ASP A 96 11.87 -14.30 -2.26
CA ASP A 96 10.47 -14.45 -2.70
C ASP A 96 9.52 -14.83 -1.55
N ALA A 97 9.98 -14.82 -0.29
CA ALA A 97 9.15 -15.14 0.86
C ALA A 97 8.13 -14.01 1.12
N ALA A 98 6.89 -14.40 1.29
CA ALA A 98 5.84 -13.49 1.77
C ALA A 98 5.93 -13.32 3.30
N PRO A 99 5.38 -12.22 3.86
CA PRO A 99 5.21 -12.09 5.30
C PRO A 99 4.33 -13.21 5.85
N THR A 100 4.53 -13.58 7.12
CA THR A 100 3.72 -14.61 7.78
C THR A 100 2.25 -14.20 7.80
N MET A 101 1.38 -15.06 7.29
CA MET A 101 -0.05 -14.82 7.17
C MET A 101 -0.86 -15.56 8.23
N VAL A 102 -1.64 -14.83 9.01
CA VAL A 102 -2.66 -15.39 9.92
C VAL A 102 -4.02 -15.29 9.26
N SER A 103 -4.75 -16.40 9.14
CA SER A 103 -6.03 -16.46 8.43
C SER A 103 -7.13 -17.13 9.26
N PHE A 104 -8.34 -16.58 9.21
CA PHE A 104 -9.54 -17.12 9.88
C PHE A 104 -10.80 -16.72 9.09
N GLY A 105 -11.55 -17.69 8.62
CA GLY A 105 -12.70 -17.46 7.75
C GLY A 105 -12.29 -16.71 6.46
N SER A 106 -12.93 -15.58 6.19
CA SER A 106 -12.62 -14.71 5.04
C SER A 106 -11.56 -13.64 5.36
N VAL A 107 -11.13 -13.56 6.61
CA VAL A 107 -10.20 -12.54 7.12
C VAL A 107 -8.80 -13.09 7.20
N ASN A 108 -7.84 -12.26 6.88
CA ASN A 108 -6.43 -12.53 7.14
C ASN A 108 -5.71 -11.24 7.56
N PHE A 109 -4.55 -11.40 8.19
CA PHE A 109 -3.63 -10.31 8.42
C PHE A 109 -2.17 -10.77 8.36
N HIS A 110 -1.30 -9.83 8.12
CA HIS A 110 0.14 -9.94 8.31
C HIS A 110 0.66 -8.71 9.05
N VAL A 111 1.86 -8.82 9.59
CA VAL A 111 2.55 -7.69 10.22
C VAL A 111 3.19 -6.83 9.14
N ILE A 112 3.04 -5.52 9.27
CA ILE A 112 3.81 -4.54 8.50
C ILE A 112 4.75 -3.77 9.43
N ASP A 113 5.92 -3.40 8.91
CA ASP A 113 6.84 -2.47 9.56
C ASP A 113 6.85 -1.13 8.82
N ARG A 114 6.75 -0.04 9.56
CA ARG A 114 6.90 1.32 9.03
C ARG A 114 7.69 2.14 10.05
N ASP A 115 8.95 2.40 9.73
CA ASP A 115 9.91 3.11 10.60
C ASP A 115 10.06 2.48 11.99
N GLY A 116 10.15 1.16 12.06
CA GLY A 116 10.28 0.40 13.30
C GLY A 116 8.96 0.27 14.09
N ARG A 117 7.85 0.81 13.58
CA ARG A 117 6.52 0.63 14.14
C ARG A 117 5.82 -0.55 13.47
N LYS A 118 5.33 -1.49 14.26
CA LYS A 118 4.63 -2.67 13.78
C LYS A 118 3.11 -2.47 13.84
N ALA A 119 2.43 -2.94 12.81
CA ALA A 119 0.96 -2.97 12.75
C ALA A 119 0.45 -4.26 12.10
N LEU A 120 -0.76 -4.64 12.43
CA LEU A 120 -1.51 -5.68 11.73
C LEU A 120 -2.25 -5.04 10.55
N ARG A 121 -1.91 -5.42 9.32
CA ARG A 121 -2.66 -5.07 8.12
C ARG A 121 -3.71 -6.13 7.88
N VAL A 122 -4.97 -5.76 8.15
CA VAL A 122 -6.11 -6.69 8.15
C VAL A 122 -6.90 -6.58 6.86
N LYS A 123 -7.14 -7.72 6.24
CA LYS A 123 -7.91 -7.85 4.99
C LYS A 123 -9.08 -8.81 5.19
N ASP A 124 -10.19 -8.55 4.50
CA ASP A 124 -11.35 -9.43 4.43
C ASP A 124 -11.77 -9.60 2.96
N SER A 125 -11.71 -10.81 2.43
CA SER A 125 -12.18 -11.11 1.08
C SER A 125 -13.70 -10.85 0.91
N ASN A 126 -14.42 -10.71 2.01
CA ASN A 126 -15.83 -10.32 2.08
C ASN A 126 -16.07 -8.84 2.38
N ALA A 127 -15.02 -8.00 2.35
CA ALA A 127 -15.14 -6.56 2.63
C ALA A 127 -16.23 -5.90 1.79
N VAL A 128 -17.02 -5.02 2.42
CA VAL A 128 -18.11 -4.27 1.76
C VAL A 128 -17.55 -3.45 0.59
N ALA A 129 -16.43 -2.76 0.81
CA ALA A 129 -15.78 -1.97 -0.24
C ALA A 129 -15.43 -2.78 -1.49
N ARG A 130 -15.14 -4.09 -1.33
CA ARG A 130 -14.86 -4.99 -2.46
C ARG A 130 -16.14 -5.46 -3.14
N LYS A 131 -17.20 -5.78 -2.37
CA LYS A 131 -18.49 -6.28 -2.88
C LYS A 131 -19.28 -5.20 -3.60
N ASP A 132 -19.26 -3.99 -3.05
CA ASP A 132 -20.06 -2.87 -3.54
C ASP A 132 -19.27 -1.98 -4.52
N PHE A 133 -18.09 -2.43 -4.97
CA PHE A 133 -17.27 -1.69 -5.91
C PHE A 133 -17.92 -1.61 -7.29
N LEU A 134 -18.30 -0.40 -7.69
CA LEU A 134 -18.99 -0.14 -8.96
C LEU A 134 -18.04 0.11 -10.14
N GLY A 135 -16.73 0.03 -9.93
CA GLY A 135 -15.74 0.35 -10.95
C GLY A 135 -15.05 1.68 -10.69
N ILE A 136 -14.24 2.10 -11.64
CA ILE A 136 -13.54 3.38 -11.62
C ILE A 136 -14.01 4.19 -12.81
N ASP A 137 -14.51 5.40 -12.57
CA ASP A 137 -14.76 6.36 -13.62
C ASP A 137 -13.45 6.90 -14.18
N TYR A 138 -13.38 7.00 -15.49
CA TYR A 138 -12.22 7.51 -16.19
C TYR A 138 -12.61 8.64 -17.13
N PHE A 139 -11.77 9.63 -17.25
CA PHE A 139 -11.87 10.57 -18.36
C PHE A 139 -11.76 9.84 -19.71
N PRO A 140 -12.37 10.39 -20.78
CA PRO A 140 -12.17 9.87 -22.13
C PRO A 140 -10.68 9.77 -22.47
N ILE A 141 -10.32 8.77 -23.28
CA ILE A 141 -8.96 8.66 -23.79
C ILE A 141 -8.79 9.72 -24.87
N ASP A 142 -7.98 10.73 -24.59
CA ASP A 142 -7.68 11.83 -25.50
C ASP A 142 -6.20 11.77 -25.91
N PRO A 143 -5.89 11.52 -27.20
CA PRO A 143 -4.52 11.48 -27.69
C PRO A 143 -3.73 12.77 -27.51
N SER A 144 -4.41 13.92 -27.33
CA SER A 144 -3.73 15.20 -27.07
C SER A 144 -2.97 15.22 -25.73
N TRP A 145 -3.27 14.27 -24.84
CA TRP A 145 -2.52 14.05 -23.60
C TRP A 145 -1.32 13.10 -23.76
N HIS A 146 -1.02 12.67 -24.99
CA HIS A 146 0.26 12.04 -25.28
C HIS A 146 1.31 13.14 -25.43
N VAL A 147 2.00 13.43 -24.35
CA VAL A 147 2.96 14.53 -24.24
C VAL A 147 4.39 13.99 -24.35
N VAL A 148 5.20 14.64 -25.16
CA VAL A 148 6.66 14.48 -25.17
C VAL A 148 7.22 15.58 -24.28
N ALA A 149 8.02 15.21 -23.29
CA ALA A 149 8.64 16.13 -22.34
C ALA A 149 10.17 16.07 -22.47
N ASP A 150 10.81 17.22 -22.35
CA ASP A 150 12.27 17.30 -22.20
C ASP A 150 12.65 16.89 -20.78
N TRP A 151 13.67 16.05 -20.64
CA TRP A 151 14.21 15.69 -19.34
C TRP A 151 15.35 16.62 -18.95
N VAL A 152 15.23 17.26 -17.80
CA VAL A 152 16.28 18.11 -17.20
C VAL A 152 16.82 17.41 -15.96
N PRO A 153 17.99 16.76 -16.06
CA PRO A 153 18.58 16.06 -14.91
C PRO A 153 19.09 17.06 -13.85
N PHE A 154 19.09 16.63 -12.60
CA PHE A 154 19.76 17.32 -11.50
C PHE A 154 21.05 16.57 -11.13
N ASP A 155 22.15 17.29 -11.04
CA ASP A 155 23.46 16.76 -10.64
C ASP A 155 24.06 17.64 -9.54
N PRO A 156 24.12 17.15 -8.26
CA PRO A 156 23.54 15.90 -7.78
C PRO A 156 22.00 15.94 -7.73
N PRO A 157 21.31 14.76 -7.62
CA PRO A 157 19.87 14.70 -7.38
C PRO A 157 19.45 15.51 -6.15
N HIS A 158 18.29 16.15 -6.22
CA HIS A 158 17.75 16.88 -5.08
C HIS A 158 17.17 15.88 -4.05
N ALA A 159 17.31 16.19 -2.75
CA ALA A 159 16.64 15.47 -1.68
C ALA A 159 15.27 16.13 -1.41
N LEU A 160 14.21 15.31 -1.36
CA LEU A 160 12.87 15.75 -0.99
C LEU A 160 12.38 14.97 0.23
N GLU A 161 11.83 15.68 1.21
CA GLU A 161 11.16 15.08 2.35
C GLU A 161 9.66 14.97 2.08
N LEU A 162 9.14 13.75 2.09
CA LEU A 162 7.73 13.45 1.84
C LEU A 162 7.06 12.99 3.13
N GLY A 163 6.00 13.68 3.52
CA GLY A 163 5.10 13.18 4.57
C GLY A 163 4.25 12.04 4.04
N THR A 164 4.27 10.90 4.73
CA THR A 164 3.44 9.74 4.36
C THR A 164 2.06 9.81 5.01
N ALA A 165 1.11 9.07 4.45
CA ALA A 165 -0.27 8.99 4.99
C ALA A 165 -0.34 8.40 6.42
N ILE A 166 0.72 7.74 6.88
CA ILE A 166 0.83 7.16 8.22
C ILE A 166 1.61 8.05 9.20
N GLY A 167 2.00 9.27 8.77
CA GLY A 167 2.64 10.28 9.62
C GLY A 167 4.16 10.12 9.75
N THR A 168 4.83 9.39 8.86
CA THR A 168 6.29 9.33 8.75
C THR A 168 6.81 10.34 7.72
N ILE A 169 8.11 10.60 7.71
CA ILE A 169 8.78 11.44 6.72
C ILE A 169 9.83 10.59 6.01
N ASP A 170 9.61 10.38 4.71
CA ASP A 170 10.57 9.67 3.86
C ASP A 170 11.46 10.66 3.12
N LYS A 171 12.77 10.37 3.05
CA LYS A 171 13.72 11.11 2.21
C LYS A 171 13.90 10.38 0.90
N VAL A 172 13.51 11.05 -0.18
CA VAL A 172 13.55 10.49 -1.53
C VAL A 172 14.44 11.34 -2.45
N ALA A 173 15.03 10.70 -3.45
CA ALA A 173 15.82 11.39 -4.45
C ALA A 173 14.95 11.86 -5.62
N VAL A 174 15.10 13.14 -6.00
CA VAL A 174 14.51 13.74 -7.19
C VAL A 174 15.62 13.87 -8.24
N PRO A 175 15.70 12.97 -9.24
CA PRO A 175 16.83 12.91 -10.18
C PRO A 175 16.77 13.97 -11.28
N GLY A 176 15.66 14.67 -11.43
CA GLY A 176 15.47 15.68 -12.46
C GLY A 176 14.02 16.12 -12.54
N LYS A 177 13.68 16.82 -13.63
CA LYS A 177 12.30 17.23 -13.94
C LYS A 177 11.96 16.98 -15.40
N ALA A 178 10.69 16.66 -15.64
CA ALA A 178 10.11 16.61 -16.98
C ALA A 178 9.50 17.98 -17.31
N VAL A 179 9.86 18.56 -18.44
CA VAL A 179 9.38 19.88 -18.90
C VAL A 179 8.67 19.74 -20.23
N PHE A 180 7.48 20.28 -20.35
CA PHE A 180 6.70 20.27 -21.60
C PHE A 180 5.84 21.53 -21.75
N GLN A 181 5.37 21.75 -22.99
CA GLN A 181 4.48 22.85 -23.30
C GLN A 181 3.05 22.34 -23.49
N ARG A 182 2.08 23.02 -22.89
CA ARG A 182 0.67 22.75 -23.12
C ARG A 182 -0.15 24.04 -23.03
N ASP A 183 -0.98 24.28 -24.03
CA ASP A 183 -1.90 25.43 -24.12
C ASP A 183 -1.19 26.78 -23.85
N GLY A 184 0.04 26.94 -24.36
CA GLY A 184 0.86 28.12 -24.18
C GLY A 184 1.56 28.24 -22.81
N HIS A 185 1.45 27.23 -21.96
CA HIS A 185 2.08 27.20 -20.65
C HIS A 185 3.22 26.19 -20.60
N THR A 186 4.30 26.55 -19.94
CA THR A 186 5.36 25.60 -19.55
C THR A 186 4.93 24.86 -18.31
N CYS A 187 4.87 23.53 -18.42
CA CYS A 187 4.56 22.63 -17.33
C CYS A 187 5.83 21.90 -16.88
N GLU A 188 6.02 21.79 -15.59
CA GLU A 188 7.13 21.05 -14.99
C GLU A 188 6.60 20.00 -14.02
N LEU A 189 7.09 18.78 -14.13
CA LEU A 189 6.77 17.69 -13.19
C LEU A 189 8.05 17.14 -12.59
N LEU A 190 8.09 17.07 -11.27
CA LEU A 190 9.22 16.54 -10.51
C LEU A 190 8.85 15.14 -9.99
N PRO A 191 9.47 14.09 -10.54
CA PRO A 191 9.32 12.75 -10.00
C PRO A 191 10.32 12.52 -8.87
N TYR A 192 10.04 11.54 -8.03
CA TYR A 192 11.06 10.97 -7.17
C TYR A 192 11.27 9.48 -7.49
N GLN A 193 12.34 8.92 -6.97
CA GLN A 193 12.64 7.50 -7.03
C GLN A 193 12.49 6.89 -5.64
N GLU A 194 11.69 5.83 -5.53
CA GLU A 194 11.55 5.06 -4.28
C GLU A 194 12.82 4.25 -4.01
N GLU A 195 13.49 3.80 -5.10
CA GLU A 195 14.78 3.11 -5.04
C GLU A 195 15.75 3.73 -6.05
N PRO A 196 17.05 3.82 -5.74
CA PRO A 196 18.04 4.34 -6.68
C PRO A 196 18.05 3.57 -8.01
N GLY A 197 17.88 4.31 -9.12
CA GLY A 197 17.80 3.71 -10.47
C GLY A 197 16.47 3.05 -10.81
N GLY A 198 15.48 3.10 -9.90
CA GLY A 198 14.13 2.62 -10.13
C GLY A 198 13.32 3.53 -11.06
N GLU A 199 12.03 3.22 -11.21
CA GLU A 199 11.11 4.04 -12.01
C GLU A 199 10.96 5.46 -11.43
N LEU A 200 10.65 6.40 -12.30
CA LEU A 200 10.24 7.74 -11.92
C LEU A 200 8.80 7.73 -11.43
N PHE A 201 8.57 8.15 -10.21
CA PHE A 201 7.23 8.24 -9.63
C PHE A 201 6.79 9.71 -9.52
N PHE A 202 5.82 10.08 -10.33
CA PHE A 202 5.22 11.43 -10.32
C PHE A 202 3.96 11.43 -9.47
N VAL A 203 3.94 12.32 -8.48
CA VAL A 203 2.76 12.61 -7.67
C VAL A 203 2.27 14.00 -8.06
N LEU A 204 1.10 14.07 -8.66
CA LEU A 204 0.57 15.32 -9.20
C LEU A 204 -0.89 15.55 -8.77
N ALA A 205 -1.23 16.80 -8.54
CA ALA A 205 -2.57 17.26 -8.28
C ALA A 205 -2.93 18.40 -9.22
N ASP A 206 -4.23 18.51 -9.56
CA ASP A 206 -4.76 19.62 -10.32
C ASP A 206 -6.15 20.01 -9.79
N ARG A 207 -6.86 20.86 -10.51
CA ARG A 207 -8.19 21.37 -10.07
C ARG A 207 -9.27 20.30 -9.97
N THR A 208 -9.07 19.10 -10.51
CA THR A 208 -9.99 17.97 -10.40
C THR A 208 -9.79 17.18 -9.11
N SER A 209 -8.65 17.37 -8.42
CA SER A 209 -8.32 16.65 -7.19
C SER A 209 -9.31 16.97 -6.07
N GLY A 210 -9.91 15.93 -5.50
CA GLY A 210 -10.93 16.05 -4.45
C GLY A 210 -12.34 16.30 -4.93
N THR A 211 -12.56 16.47 -6.24
CA THR A 211 -13.89 16.62 -6.86
C THR A 211 -14.17 15.51 -7.86
N GLU A 212 -13.37 15.41 -8.91
CA GLU A 212 -13.51 14.43 -9.99
C GLU A 212 -12.45 13.32 -9.91
N THR A 213 -11.31 13.60 -9.26
CA THR A 213 -10.22 12.64 -9.07
C THR A 213 -9.88 12.49 -7.59
N TYR A 214 -9.03 11.49 -7.26
CA TYR A 214 -8.61 11.21 -5.90
C TYR A 214 -8.03 12.46 -5.22
N GLY A 215 -8.50 12.77 -4.01
CA GLY A 215 -8.22 14.04 -3.34
C GLY A 215 -6.76 14.24 -2.95
N ALA A 216 -6.02 13.17 -2.69
CA ALA A 216 -4.63 13.29 -2.30
C ALA A 216 -3.75 13.64 -3.51
N ALA A 217 -3.82 12.85 -4.60
CA ALA A 217 -3.03 13.05 -5.81
C ALA A 217 -3.43 12.08 -6.93
N ARG A 218 -2.84 12.29 -8.11
CA ARG A 218 -2.74 11.29 -9.18
C ARG A 218 -1.30 10.80 -9.26
N PHE A 219 -1.15 9.55 -9.66
CA PHE A 219 0.12 8.84 -9.66
C PHE A 219 0.45 8.38 -11.07
N LEU A 220 1.68 8.67 -11.50
CA LEU A 220 2.20 8.26 -12.79
C LEU A 220 3.59 7.65 -12.58
N TYR A 221 3.82 6.48 -13.16
CA TYR A 221 5.13 5.83 -13.20
C TYR A 221 5.68 5.90 -14.61
N ALA A 222 6.96 6.16 -14.73
CA ALA A 222 7.68 6.16 -15.99
C ALA A 222 9.07 5.57 -15.82
N ALA A 223 9.56 4.88 -16.86
CA ALA A 223 10.95 4.49 -16.90
C ALA A 223 11.87 5.73 -16.99
N LEU A 224 13.11 5.59 -16.55
CA LEU A 224 14.13 6.62 -16.79
C LEU A 224 14.26 6.87 -18.30
N PRO A 225 14.45 8.14 -18.71
CA PRO A 225 14.72 8.46 -20.10
C PRO A 225 15.94 7.68 -20.61
N LYS A 226 15.85 7.21 -21.85
CA LYS A 226 16.98 6.63 -22.56
C LYS A 226 17.53 7.72 -23.47
N ASP A 227 18.81 8.01 -23.35
CA ASP A 227 19.50 8.97 -24.21
C ASP A 227 19.14 10.47 -24.02
N GLY A 228 18.86 10.89 -22.81
CA GLY A 228 18.75 12.28 -22.41
C GLY A 228 17.39 12.91 -22.55
#